data_eb70c823904a4ab9bf035fa4c4d1b3f1
#
_entry.id   eb70c823904a4ab9bf035fa4c4d1b3f1
#
_cell.length_a   1.000
_cell.length_b   1.000
_cell.length_c   1.000
_cell.angle_alpha   90.00
_cell.angle_beta   90.00
_cell.angle_gamma   90.00
#
_symmetry.space_group_name_H-M   'P 1'
#
loop_
_entity.id
_entity.type
_entity.pdbx_description
1 polymer ?
#
loop_
_entity_poly.entity_id
_entity_poly.type
_entity_poly.pdbx_seq_one_letter_code
_entity_poly.pdbx_strand_id
1 'polypeptide(L)'
;MKIYTCKLMIFLWVIGGLLVAGCERKEVMEYEGVDGIYFDVQYGASHGNESLWARQNYTYVSFGTLEAEEADVTMKVGISGSIKDYDRPFRVEIVQDSTNAIPEEEYTGFTEEQVIKAGENHAYVTLKVFRTARLTHDTARIQFRIEPGEHFTLPFSEVGQIPGRWNDTKTQFATGGDPAVHDVFFNNILQRPLGWGANEY
;
A
#
# COMPACT_ATOMS: atom_id res chain seq x y z
N MET A 1 38.43 -6.73 61.91
CA MET A 1 37.11 -7.05 61.32
C MET A 1 36.33 -5.83 60.87
N LYS A 2 36.42 -4.66 61.45
CA LYS A 2 35.70 -3.43 61.10
C LYS A 2 36.16 -2.76 59.77
N ILE A 3 37.36 -2.96 59.28
CA ILE A 3 37.90 -2.29 58.06
C ILE A 3 37.42 -2.97 56.78
N TYR A 4 37.20 -4.27 56.80
CA TYR A 4 36.73 -5.02 55.65
C TYR A 4 35.23 -4.77 55.32
N THR A 5 34.43 -4.56 56.38
CA THR A 5 33.02 -4.23 56.21
C THR A 5 32.79 -2.85 55.58
N CYS A 6 33.64 -1.87 55.94
CA CYS A 6 33.56 -0.53 55.39
C CYS A 6 33.97 -0.50 53.90
N LYS A 7 35.00 -1.25 53.50
CA LYS A 7 35.41 -1.36 52.10
C LYS A 7 34.38 -2.08 51.25
N LEU A 8 33.72 -3.11 51.78
CA LEU A 8 32.66 -3.85 51.08
C LEU A 8 31.42 -2.98 50.87
N MET A 9 31.04 -2.16 51.84
CA MET A 9 29.91 -1.22 51.70
C MET A 9 30.19 -0.14 50.65
N ILE A 10 31.38 0.41 50.60
CA ILE A 10 31.77 1.41 49.60
C ILE A 10 31.73 0.80 48.19
N PHE A 11 32.20 -0.45 48.04
CA PHE A 11 32.19 -1.16 46.76
C PHE A 11 30.77 -1.46 46.25
N LEU A 12 29.86 -1.83 47.15
CA LEU A 12 28.44 -2.02 46.85
C LEU A 12 27.73 -0.71 46.43
N TRP A 13 28.08 0.41 47.06
CA TRP A 13 27.55 1.73 46.71
C TRP A 13 28.02 2.20 45.33
N VAL A 14 29.27 1.93 44.95
CA VAL A 14 29.82 2.28 43.63
C VAL A 14 29.18 1.42 42.53
N ILE A 15 28.96 0.13 42.77
CA ILE A 15 28.30 -0.76 41.81
C ILE A 15 26.81 -0.38 41.65
N GLY A 16 26.13 -0.04 42.77
CA GLY A 16 24.73 0.44 42.74
C GLY A 16 24.56 1.75 41.98
N GLY A 17 25.53 2.67 42.06
CA GLY A 17 25.53 3.94 41.30
C GLY A 17 25.76 3.78 39.78
N LEU A 18 26.53 2.78 39.37
CA LEU A 18 26.81 2.48 37.96
C LEU A 18 25.62 1.86 37.21
N LEU A 19 24.70 1.21 37.97
CA LEU A 19 23.53 0.57 37.35
C LEU A 19 22.37 1.55 37.01
N VAL A 20 22.42 2.79 37.52
CA VAL A 20 21.37 3.81 37.27
C VAL A 20 21.69 4.74 36.12
N ALA A 21 22.91 4.71 35.57
CA ALA A 21 23.37 5.61 34.50
C ALA A 21 23.11 5.12 33.07
N GLY A 22 22.31 4.06 32.87
CA GLY A 22 22.26 3.32 31.62
C GLY A 22 20.98 3.43 30.79
N CYS A 23 20.08 4.38 31.08
CA CYS A 23 18.94 4.62 30.21
C CYS A 23 18.90 6.05 29.67
N GLU A 24 19.81 6.36 28.77
CA GLU A 24 19.50 7.43 27.82
C GLU A 24 18.30 6.96 26.98
N ARG A 25 17.10 7.49 27.25
CA ARG A 25 16.01 7.44 26.29
C ARG A 25 16.53 8.16 25.05
N LYS A 26 16.88 7.42 24.01
CA LYS A 26 16.98 8.00 22.68
C LYS A 26 15.63 8.65 22.42
N GLU A 27 15.63 9.97 22.34
CA GLU A 27 14.47 10.69 21.82
C GLU A 27 14.12 10.03 20.48
N VAL A 28 12.90 9.54 20.37
CA VAL A 28 12.39 9.06 19.08
C VAL A 28 12.45 10.28 18.18
N MET A 29 13.30 10.24 17.16
CA MET A 29 13.35 11.32 16.17
C MET A 29 11.96 11.48 15.61
N GLU A 30 11.33 12.60 15.95
CA GLU A 30 10.05 12.97 15.38
C GLU A 30 10.25 13.28 13.91
N TYR A 31 9.40 12.73 13.05
CA TYR A 31 9.47 13.00 11.61
C TYR A 31 9.07 14.45 11.35
N GLU A 32 10.04 15.28 10.97
CA GLU A 32 9.85 16.70 10.65
C GLU A 32 9.62 16.96 9.14
N GLY A 33 9.55 15.90 8.34
CA GLY A 33 9.32 16.02 6.89
C GLY A 33 7.87 16.39 6.54
N VAL A 34 7.68 16.84 5.31
CA VAL A 34 6.33 17.03 4.75
C VAL A 34 5.69 15.66 4.55
N ASP A 35 4.44 15.52 4.98
CA ASP A 35 3.72 14.26 4.85
C ASP A 35 3.56 13.89 3.36
N GLY A 36 3.93 12.66 3.02
CA GLY A 36 3.77 12.12 1.67
C GLY A 36 2.51 11.30 1.54
N ILE A 37 1.96 11.22 0.32
CA ILE A 37 0.79 10.40 0.02
C ILE A 37 1.07 9.50 -1.20
N TYR A 38 0.54 8.27 -1.20
CA TYR A 38 0.78 7.29 -2.25
C TYR A 38 -0.25 6.16 -2.23
N PHE A 39 -0.43 5.46 -3.35
CA PHE A 39 -1.19 4.22 -3.38
C PHE A 39 -0.43 3.10 -2.65
N ASP A 40 -1.05 2.52 -1.64
CA ASP A 40 -0.51 1.42 -0.82
C ASP A 40 -1.28 0.12 -1.08
N VAL A 41 -1.46 -0.20 -2.34
CA VAL A 41 -2.12 -1.45 -2.72
C VAL A 41 -1.11 -2.58 -2.69
N GLN A 42 -1.39 -3.59 -1.89
CA GLN A 42 -0.53 -4.75 -1.70
C GLN A 42 -1.29 -6.00 -2.14
N TYR A 43 -0.62 -6.84 -2.89
CA TYR A 43 -1.16 -8.11 -3.34
C TYR A 43 -0.19 -9.23 -2.98
N GLY A 44 -0.69 -10.26 -2.34
CA GLY A 44 0.13 -11.36 -1.88
C GLY A 44 -0.56 -12.70 -1.92
N ALA A 45 0.20 -13.73 -1.65
CA ALA A 45 -0.34 -15.05 -1.45
C ALA A 45 -1.25 -15.06 -0.23
N SER A 46 -2.29 -15.87 -0.26
CA SER A 46 -3.30 -16.03 0.78
C SER A 46 -2.78 -16.45 2.16
N HIS A 47 -1.48 -16.52 2.32
CA HIS A 47 -0.80 -16.97 3.54
C HIS A 47 0.29 -15.99 3.92
N GLY A 48 0.31 -15.57 5.17
CA GLY A 48 1.39 -14.80 5.76
C GLY A 48 1.00 -13.39 6.18
N ASN A 49 2.01 -12.65 6.60
CA ASN A 49 1.84 -11.29 7.08
C ASN A 49 1.67 -10.33 5.90
N GLU A 50 0.53 -9.66 5.82
CA GLU A 50 0.20 -8.69 4.77
C GLU A 50 1.24 -7.56 4.64
N SER A 51 1.91 -7.19 5.72
CA SER A 51 2.97 -6.19 5.69
C SER A 51 4.18 -6.59 4.83
N LEU A 52 4.28 -7.86 4.45
CA LEU A 52 5.34 -8.39 3.61
C LEU A 52 4.91 -8.56 2.15
N TRP A 53 3.65 -8.28 1.82
CA TRP A 53 3.17 -8.40 0.45
C TRP A 53 3.76 -7.30 -0.43
N ALA A 54 4.04 -7.64 -1.67
CA ALA A 54 4.57 -6.68 -2.62
C ALA A 54 3.53 -5.59 -2.94
N ARG A 55 3.96 -4.34 -2.99
CA ARG A 55 3.14 -3.26 -3.52
C ARG A 55 2.99 -3.42 -5.01
N GLN A 56 1.80 -3.14 -5.50
CA GLN A 56 1.47 -3.17 -6.91
C GLN A 56 0.84 -1.85 -7.32
N ASN A 57 1.21 -1.38 -8.50
CA ASN A 57 0.62 -0.20 -9.11
C ASN A 57 -0.62 -0.52 -9.96
N TYR A 58 -1.16 -1.73 -9.84
CA TYR A 58 -2.39 -2.12 -10.52
C TYR A 58 -3.22 -3.10 -9.71
N THR A 59 -4.52 -3.10 -9.97
CA THR A 59 -5.49 -4.11 -9.52
C THR A 59 -6.11 -4.76 -10.74
N TYR A 60 -6.32 -6.07 -10.69
CA TYR A 60 -6.92 -6.81 -11.79
C TYR A 60 -8.15 -7.58 -11.33
N VAL A 61 -9.28 -7.36 -12.00
CA VAL A 61 -10.54 -8.07 -11.77
C VAL A 61 -10.88 -8.92 -12.99
N SER A 62 -10.98 -10.23 -12.82
CA SER A 62 -11.35 -11.15 -13.89
C SER A 62 -12.76 -11.70 -13.69
N PHE A 63 -13.72 -11.18 -14.40
CA PHE A 63 -15.08 -11.71 -14.42
C PHE A 63 -15.17 -13.10 -15.06
N GLY A 64 -14.17 -13.50 -15.84
CA GLY A 64 -14.08 -14.86 -16.39
C GLY A 64 -13.90 -15.92 -15.30
N THR A 65 -13.42 -15.53 -14.12
CA THR A 65 -13.26 -16.42 -12.96
C THR A 65 -14.23 -16.12 -11.82
N LEU A 66 -14.96 -15.01 -11.90
CA LEU A 66 -15.96 -14.61 -10.92
C LEU A 66 -17.36 -14.94 -11.46
N GLU A 67 -18.17 -15.62 -10.67
CA GLU A 67 -19.60 -15.84 -10.97
C GLU A 67 -20.44 -14.61 -10.56
N ALA A 68 -19.99 -13.40 -10.94
CA ALA A 68 -20.61 -12.14 -10.56
C ALA A 68 -20.73 -11.20 -11.75
N GLU A 69 -21.75 -10.36 -11.75
CA GLU A 69 -21.99 -9.31 -12.75
C GLU A 69 -21.33 -7.98 -12.37
N GLU A 70 -20.96 -7.84 -11.10
CA GLU A 70 -20.30 -6.66 -10.54
C GLU A 70 -19.24 -7.06 -9.52
N ALA A 71 -18.27 -6.17 -9.32
CA ALA A 71 -17.25 -6.33 -8.29
C ALA A 71 -16.87 -4.98 -7.69
N ASP A 72 -16.65 -4.96 -6.38
CA ASP A 72 -16.11 -3.79 -5.69
C ASP A 72 -14.59 -3.81 -5.78
N VAL A 73 -14.02 -2.69 -6.18
CA VAL A 73 -12.58 -2.45 -6.20
C VAL A 73 -12.24 -1.46 -5.10
N THR A 74 -11.30 -1.83 -4.25
CA THR A 74 -10.83 -0.99 -3.16
C THR A 74 -9.33 -0.78 -3.28
N MET A 75 -8.91 0.48 -3.35
CA MET A 75 -7.51 0.88 -3.40
C MET A 75 -7.16 1.60 -2.10
N LYS A 76 -6.18 1.08 -1.39
CA LYS A 76 -5.66 1.75 -0.20
C LYS A 76 -4.71 2.87 -0.60
N VAL A 77 -4.91 4.04 -0.02
CA VAL A 77 -4.01 5.19 -0.08
C VAL A 77 -3.38 5.36 1.28
N GLY A 78 -2.07 5.33 1.36
CA GLY A 78 -1.30 5.47 2.60
C GLY A 78 -0.56 6.78 2.66
N ILE A 79 -0.09 7.15 3.85
CA ILE A 79 0.76 8.30 4.05
C ILE A 79 2.13 7.89 4.59
N SER A 80 3.15 8.67 4.24
CA SER A 80 4.45 8.67 4.92
C SER A 80 4.54 9.95 5.74
N GLY A 81 4.61 9.81 7.05
CA GLY A 81 4.61 10.95 7.95
C GLY A 81 3.85 10.66 9.24
N SER A 82 3.58 11.71 10.00
CA SER A 82 2.92 11.58 11.30
C SER A 82 1.39 11.56 11.17
N ILE A 83 0.76 10.81 12.07
CA ILE A 83 -0.70 10.84 12.22
C ILE A 83 -1.08 12.21 12.82
N LYS A 84 -2.12 12.84 12.26
CA LYS A 84 -2.63 14.12 12.72
C LYS A 84 -4.00 13.94 13.38
N ASP A 85 -4.37 14.88 14.22
CA ASP A 85 -5.66 14.94 14.95
C ASP A 85 -6.76 15.71 14.20
N TYR A 86 -6.55 15.96 12.90
CA TYR A 86 -7.48 16.63 12.00
C TYR A 86 -7.58 15.93 10.66
N ASP A 87 -8.71 16.14 9.98
CA ASP A 87 -8.98 15.59 8.65
C ASP A 87 -8.10 16.27 7.60
N ARG A 88 -7.53 15.48 6.69
CA ARG A 88 -6.65 15.95 5.61
C ARG A 88 -7.22 15.53 4.26
N PRO A 89 -7.85 16.48 3.53
CA PRO A 89 -8.38 16.20 2.20
C PRO A 89 -7.29 16.05 1.16
N PHE A 90 -7.57 15.22 0.15
CA PHE A 90 -6.81 15.05 -1.08
C PHE A 90 -7.76 14.68 -2.21
N ARG A 91 -7.29 14.66 -3.44
CA ARG A 91 -8.09 14.26 -4.58
C ARG A 91 -7.48 13.05 -5.28
N VAL A 92 -8.33 12.27 -5.89
CA VAL A 92 -7.93 11.23 -6.85
C VAL A 92 -8.69 11.51 -8.14
N GLU A 93 -7.99 11.64 -9.22
CA GLU A 93 -8.58 11.87 -10.55
C GLU A 93 -8.46 10.63 -11.43
N ILE A 94 -9.38 10.51 -12.38
CA ILE A 94 -9.28 9.54 -13.47
C ILE A 94 -8.52 10.19 -14.62
N VAL A 95 -7.40 9.58 -15.02
CA VAL A 95 -6.59 10.05 -16.15
C VAL A 95 -7.25 9.60 -17.44
N GLN A 96 -8.02 10.51 -18.07
CA GLN A 96 -8.88 10.19 -19.23
C GLN A 96 -8.10 9.61 -20.41
N ASP A 97 -6.93 10.18 -20.74
CA ASP A 97 -6.09 9.72 -21.88
C ASP A 97 -5.54 8.30 -21.68
N SER A 98 -5.58 7.78 -20.47
CA SER A 98 -5.11 6.44 -20.11
C SER A 98 -6.24 5.50 -19.69
N THR A 99 -7.49 5.95 -19.78
CA THR A 99 -8.69 5.21 -19.40
C THR A 99 -9.51 4.89 -20.63
N ASN A 100 -9.91 3.61 -20.78
CA ASN A 100 -10.79 3.17 -21.85
C ASN A 100 -12.10 2.55 -21.34
N ALA A 101 -12.27 2.47 -20.02
CA ALA A 101 -13.51 2.01 -19.40
C ALA A 101 -14.62 3.06 -19.57
N ILE A 102 -15.85 2.61 -19.77
CA ILE A 102 -17.02 3.45 -20.04
C ILE A 102 -17.71 3.81 -18.73
N PRO A 103 -17.77 5.13 -18.38
CA PRO A 103 -18.46 5.58 -17.18
C PRO A 103 -19.93 5.17 -17.18
N GLU A 104 -20.49 4.84 -16.01
CA GLU A 104 -21.87 4.42 -15.74
C GLU A 104 -22.30 3.10 -16.41
N GLU A 105 -21.52 2.60 -17.37
CA GLU A 105 -21.74 1.30 -18.01
C GLU A 105 -20.79 0.22 -17.44
N GLU A 106 -19.51 0.55 -17.29
CA GLU A 106 -18.48 -0.39 -16.86
C GLU A 106 -17.94 -0.10 -15.47
N TYR A 107 -18.15 1.12 -14.96
CA TYR A 107 -17.83 1.47 -13.58
C TYR A 107 -18.69 2.60 -13.06
N THR A 108 -18.86 2.64 -11.71
CA THR A 108 -19.57 3.71 -11.00
C THR A 108 -19.10 3.82 -9.55
N GLY A 109 -19.68 4.77 -8.80
CA GLY A 109 -19.47 4.90 -7.36
C GLY A 109 -18.13 5.52 -6.95
N PHE A 110 -17.34 6.02 -7.90
CA PHE A 110 -16.10 6.72 -7.63
C PHE A 110 -16.37 8.18 -7.26
N THR A 111 -15.65 8.68 -6.25
CA THR A 111 -15.66 10.07 -5.82
C THR A 111 -14.23 10.62 -5.85
N GLU A 112 -14.02 11.76 -6.49
CA GLU A 112 -12.68 12.37 -6.59
C GLU A 112 -12.18 12.91 -5.25
N GLU A 113 -13.07 13.56 -4.48
CA GLU A 113 -12.72 14.12 -3.18
C GLU A 113 -12.58 13.00 -2.14
N GLN A 114 -11.42 12.92 -1.55
CA GLN A 114 -11.05 11.91 -0.58
C GLN A 114 -10.49 12.56 0.69
N VAL A 115 -10.44 11.83 1.79
CA VAL A 115 -9.95 12.37 3.05
C VAL A 115 -9.24 11.29 3.88
N ILE A 116 -8.04 11.61 4.39
CA ILE A 116 -7.43 10.89 5.51
C ILE A 116 -8.04 11.46 6.78
N LYS A 117 -8.79 10.65 7.50
CA LYS A 117 -9.45 11.07 8.74
C LYS A 117 -8.47 11.35 9.87
N ALA A 118 -8.89 12.22 10.80
CA ALA A 118 -8.17 12.43 12.05
C ALA A 118 -7.85 11.09 12.75
N GLY A 119 -6.61 10.91 13.15
CA GLY A 119 -6.14 9.68 13.80
C GLY A 119 -5.79 8.53 12.85
N GLU A 120 -6.02 8.69 11.53
CA GLU A 120 -5.74 7.65 10.54
C GLU A 120 -4.46 7.94 9.74
N ASN A 121 -3.85 6.86 9.24
CA ASN A 121 -2.67 6.93 8.36
C ASN A 121 -2.97 6.45 6.94
N HIS A 122 -4.23 6.19 6.62
CA HIS A 122 -4.67 5.74 5.30
C HIS A 122 -6.13 6.10 5.03
N ALA A 123 -6.53 5.99 3.76
CA ALA A 123 -7.91 6.02 3.31
C ALA A 123 -8.13 4.90 2.28
N TYR A 124 -9.39 4.62 1.96
CA TYR A 124 -9.76 3.69 0.91
C TYR A 124 -10.53 4.40 -0.18
N VAL A 125 -10.03 4.32 -1.39
CA VAL A 125 -10.71 4.74 -2.61
C VAL A 125 -11.45 3.55 -3.17
N THR A 126 -12.75 3.67 -3.37
CA THR A 126 -13.60 2.57 -3.82
C THR A 126 -14.33 2.92 -5.11
N LEU A 127 -14.55 1.93 -5.93
CA LEU A 127 -15.45 2.00 -7.08
C LEU A 127 -16.03 0.62 -7.33
N LYS A 128 -17.13 0.58 -8.08
CA LYS A 128 -17.76 -0.64 -8.55
C LYS A 128 -17.50 -0.80 -10.04
N VAL A 129 -17.10 -1.99 -10.46
CA VAL A 129 -16.91 -2.34 -11.88
C VAL A 129 -17.96 -3.37 -12.29
N PHE A 130 -18.37 -3.32 -13.55
CA PHE A 130 -19.43 -4.16 -14.10
C PHE A 130 -18.94 -5.04 -15.23
N ARG A 131 -19.52 -6.22 -15.30
CA ARG A 131 -19.34 -7.16 -16.38
C ARG A 131 -20.18 -6.75 -17.59
N THR A 132 -19.53 -6.45 -18.70
CA THR A 132 -20.21 -6.10 -19.97
C THR A 132 -19.85 -7.07 -21.09
N ALA A 133 -20.66 -7.07 -22.16
CA ALA A 133 -20.41 -7.92 -23.31
C ALA A 133 -19.08 -7.58 -24.01
N ARG A 134 -18.66 -6.31 -24.02
CA ARG A 134 -17.39 -5.86 -24.58
C ARG A 134 -16.20 -6.57 -23.91
N LEU A 135 -16.27 -6.76 -22.62
CA LEU A 135 -15.19 -7.32 -21.80
C LEU A 135 -14.91 -8.81 -22.08
N THR A 136 -15.72 -9.48 -22.86
CA THR A 136 -15.42 -10.85 -23.33
C THR A 136 -14.27 -10.89 -24.34
N HIS A 137 -13.94 -9.76 -24.97
CA HIS A 137 -12.91 -9.65 -25.99
C HIS A 137 -11.88 -8.56 -25.68
N ASP A 138 -12.24 -7.63 -24.80
CA ASP A 138 -11.42 -6.49 -24.42
C ASP A 138 -11.13 -6.46 -22.92
N THR A 139 -10.08 -5.72 -22.55
CA THR A 139 -9.77 -5.38 -21.17
C THR A 139 -10.03 -3.88 -20.96
N ALA A 140 -10.92 -3.57 -20.02
CA ALA A 140 -11.09 -2.21 -19.55
C ALA A 140 -9.93 -1.81 -18.64
N ARG A 141 -9.55 -0.56 -18.72
CA ARG A 141 -8.55 0.08 -17.88
C ARG A 141 -9.09 1.40 -17.36
N ILE A 142 -8.91 1.64 -16.08
CA ILE A 142 -9.08 2.94 -15.44
C ILE A 142 -7.75 3.29 -14.79
N GLN A 143 -7.18 4.43 -15.13
CA GLN A 143 -5.99 4.93 -14.45
C GLN A 143 -6.36 6.05 -13.50
N PHE A 144 -5.96 5.87 -12.24
CA PHE A 144 -6.12 6.85 -11.17
C PHE A 144 -4.81 7.55 -10.89
N ARG A 145 -4.89 8.85 -10.55
CA ARG A 145 -3.78 9.68 -10.09
C ARG A 145 -4.15 10.42 -8.82
N ILE A 146 -3.25 10.40 -7.83
CA ILE A 146 -3.41 11.21 -6.62
C ILE A 146 -2.98 12.64 -6.89
N GLU A 147 -3.84 13.58 -6.51
CA GLU A 147 -3.56 15.00 -6.38
C GLU A 147 -3.41 15.33 -4.88
N PRO A 148 -2.20 15.65 -4.41
CA PRO A 148 -1.89 15.63 -2.98
C PRO A 148 -2.57 16.76 -2.16
N GLY A 149 -3.05 17.83 -2.82
CA GLY A 149 -3.63 18.97 -2.13
C GLY A 149 -2.60 19.79 -1.32
N GLU A 150 -3.06 20.45 -0.27
CA GLU A 150 -2.21 21.31 0.57
C GLU A 150 -1.54 20.58 1.73
N HIS A 151 -2.03 19.39 2.11
CA HIS A 151 -1.57 18.66 3.28
C HIS A 151 -0.49 17.62 2.99
N PHE A 152 -0.28 17.30 1.72
CA PHE A 152 0.60 16.22 1.30
C PHE A 152 1.53 16.63 0.16
N THR A 153 2.54 15.81 -0.06
CA THR A 153 3.41 15.86 -1.24
C THR A 153 3.49 14.50 -1.90
N LEU A 154 4.08 14.44 -3.08
CA LEU A 154 4.42 13.20 -3.78
C LEU A 154 5.94 12.97 -3.65
N PRO A 155 6.42 12.46 -2.49
CA PRO A 155 7.85 12.43 -2.19
C PRO A 155 8.59 11.32 -2.94
N PHE A 156 7.86 10.37 -3.51
CA PHE A 156 8.44 9.20 -4.15
C PHE A 156 8.27 9.29 -5.66
N SER A 157 9.34 9.12 -6.41
CA SER A 157 9.30 9.01 -7.87
C SER A 157 9.06 7.59 -8.35
N GLU A 158 9.39 6.61 -7.51
CA GLU A 158 9.23 5.18 -7.82
C GLU A 158 8.93 4.38 -6.55
N VAL A 159 8.11 3.36 -6.68
CA VAL A 159 7.94 2.36 -5.64
C VAL A 159 9.09 1.36 -5.74
N GLY A 160 10.05 1.48 -4.83
CA GLY A 160 11.00 0.42 -4.61
C GLY A 160 10.28 -0.81 -4.09
N GLN A 161 10.29 -1.89 -4.83
CA GLN A 161 9.79 -3.14 -4.31
C GLN A 161 10.73 -3.63 -3.23
N ILE A 162 10.17 -4.01 -2.08
CA ILE A 162 10.94 -4.73 -1.08
C ILE A 162 11.42 -5.99 -1.77
N PRO A 163 12.73 -6.23 -1.91
CA PRO A 163 13.24 -7.48 -2.44
C PRO A 163 12.63 -8.57 -1.57
N GLY A 164 11.70 -9.31 -2.12
CA GLY A 164 11.01 -10.32 -1.35
C GLY A 164 12.04 -11.32 -0.86
N ARG A 165 11.96 -11.71 0.37
CA ARG A 165 12.54 -12.95 0.91
C ARG A 165 12.03 -14.18 0.15
N TRP A 166 11.40 -13.96 -0.93
CA TRP A 166 10.60 -14.88 -1.70
C TRP A 166 11.40 -15.58 -2.75
N ASN A 167 12.63 -15.73 -2.60
CA ASN A 167 13.46 -16.38 -3.53
C ASN A 167 13.86 -15.53 -4.70
N ASP A 168 14.96 -15.53 -4.67
CA ASP A 168 15.77 -16.33 -5.43
C ASP A 168 15.37 -16.40 -6.78
N THR A 169 15.24 -15.68 -7.59
CA THR A 169 15.50 -15.88 -9.01
C THR A 169 14.38 -15.65 -10.00
N LYS A 170 13.15 -15.48 -9.58
CA LYS A 170 12.08 -15.45 -10.59
C LYS A 170 11.04 -14.35 -10.47
N THR A 171 11.09 -13.55 -9.50
CA THR A 171 10.25 -12.37 -9.45
C THR A 171 10.92 -11.26 -10.22
N GLN A 172 10.66 -11.21 -11.50
CA GLN A 172 10.75 -9.96 -12.21
C GLN A 172 9.65 -9.08 -11.62
N PHE A 173 10.05 -8.32 -10.65
CA PHE A 173 9.21 -7.27 -10.12
C PHE A 173 8.98 -6.29 -11.26
N ALA A 174 7.73 -5.92 -11.46
CA ALA A 174 7.43 -4.79 -12.30
C ALA A 174 8.26 -3.61 -11.78
N THR A 175 9.21 -3.20 -12.57
CA THR A 175 10.12 -2.12 -12.25
C THR A 175 9.32 -0.85 -12.06
N GLY A 176 9.49 -0.20 -10.92
CA GLY A 176 9.17 1.16 -10.62
C GLY A 176 7.94 1.75 -11.29
N GLY A 177 6.78 1.67 -10.64
CA GLY A 177 5.64 2.49 -11.01
C GLY A 177 5.65 3.79 -10.21
N ASP A 178 5.04 4.84 -10.76
CA ASP A 178 4.75 6.07 -10.03
C ASP A 178 3.80 5.75 -8.88
N PRO A 179 4.18 5.95 -7.61
CA PRO A 179 3.33 5.63 -6.46
C PRO A 179 2.08 6.51 -6.36
N ALA A 180 2.02 7.60 -7.09
CA ALA A 180 0.84 8.44 -7.21
C ALA A 180 -0.16 7.92 -8.25
N VAL A 181 0.18 6.86 -9.00
CA VAL A 181 -0.64 6.31 -10.09
C VAL A 181 -1.01 4.86 -9.79
N HIS A 182 -2.28 4.52 -10.02
CA HIS A 182 -2.78 3.15 -9.89
C HIS A 182 -3.70 2.81 -11.04
N ASP A 183 -3.48 1.64 -11.65
CA ASP A 183 -4.30 1.13 -12.73
C ASP A 183 -5.29 0.08 -12.22
N VAL A 184 -6.54 0.16 -12.64
CA VAL A 184 -7.52 -0.91 -12.45
C VAL A 184 -7.83 -1.52 -13.80
N PHE A 185 -7.51 -2.80 -13.96
CA PHE A 185 -7.81 -3.59 -15.15
C PHE A 185 -8.94 -4.56 -14.84
N PHE A 186 -9.89 -4.70 -15.76
CA PHE A 186 -10.93 -5.71 -15.61
C PHE A 186 -11.42 -6.23 -16.98
N ASN A 187 -11.74 -7.52 -17.01
CA ASN A 187 -12.29 -8.15 -18.19
C ASN A 187 -13.11 -9.41 -17.85
N ASN A 188 -13.75 -9.98 -18.87
CA ASN A 188 -14.49 -11.23 -18.79
C ASN A 188 -13.89 -12.29 -19.72
N ILE A 189 -12.57 -12.29 -19.85
CA ILE A 189 -11.84 -13.23 -20.70
C ILE A 189 -11.48 -14.45 -19.85
N LEU A 190 -11.93 -15.63 -20.27
CA LEU A 190 -11.48 -16.88 -19.67
C LEU A 190 -10.02 -17.10 -20.02
N GLN A 191 -9.15 -16.96 -19.03
CA GLN A 191 -7.76 -17.27 -19.20
C GLN A 191 -7.54 -18.76 -19.05
N ARG A 192 -6.75 -19.32 -19.96
CA ARG A 192 -6.32 -20.72 -19.88
C ARG A 192 -5.48 -20.93 -18.62
N PRO A 193 -5.78 -21.95 -17.81
CA PRO A 193 -4.95 -22.25 -16.64
C PRO A 193 -3.49 -22.48 -17.04
N LEU A 194 -2.57 -21.94 -16.24
CA LEU A 194 -1.15 -22.17 -16.39
C LEU A 194 -0.86 -23.67 -16.27
N GLY A 195 -0.19 -24.25 -17.28
CA GLY A 195 0.14 -25.67 -17.30
C GLY A 195 -0.68 -26.53 -18.26
N TRP A 196 -1.74 -26.00 -18.86
CA TRP A 196 -2.46 -26.71 -19.93
C TRP A 196 -1.69 -26.59 -21.22
N GLY A 197 -1.25 -27.72 -21.76
CA GLY A 197 -0.49 -27.83 -23.02
C GLY A 197 -1.29 -27.30 -24.21
N ALA A 198 -0.61 -26.86 -25.26
CA ALA A 198 -1.24 -26.26 -26.45
C ALA A 198 -2.11 -27.27 -27.26
N ASN A 199 -2.06 -28.56 -26.95
CA ASN A 199 -2.58 -29.63 -27.79
C ASN A 199 -3.68 -30.49 -27.14
N GLU A 200 -4.38 -30.00 -26.12
CA GLU A 200 -5.42 -30.77 -25.43
C GLU A 200 -6.84 -30.37 -25.86
N TYR A 201 -7.04 -30.11 -27.16
CA TYR A 201 -8.36 -30.06 -27.82
C TYR A 201 -8.29 -30.73 -29.20
#